data_f3f8fe6caac1e644e46d4094919833c1
#
_entry.id   f3f8fe6caac1e644e46d4094919833c1
#
_cell.length_a   1.000
_cell.length_b   1.000
_cell.length_c   1.000
_cell.angle_alpha   90.00
_cell.angle_beta   90.00
_cell.angle_gamma   90.00
#
_symmetry.space_group_name_H-M   'P 1'
#
loop_
_entity.id
_entity.type
_entity.pdbx_description
1 polymer ?
#
loop_
_entity_poly.entity_id
_entity_poly.type
_entity_poly.pdbx_seq_one_letter_code
_entity_poly.pdbx_strand_id
1 'polypeptide(L)'
;MSTVPETERPLALALARSGVDRAAEHRFDEPWLAAAWSHPATRVLPIAGGEAFVVDTAQGTELVLLPSFEAPQTGDRYFLGTDEDGVSYFALAGESLPGRLDGDARPAGLREVGALLSDRDAGLLVHAVALEHWHRLHSFCSRCGHPTEKAGAGHVRRCTSCAAEHYPRTDPAVIMVITDEQDRCLLGRQALWPEGRWSTLAGFVEPGESIEQAVAREVQEEAGVRVGEVRYVASQPWPFPSSLMLGFAGKALPGGTEITVDGEELAEARWFSREELRAGMAAGEILPPSGISIARHLVELWYGEPLPATARW
;
A
#
# COMPACT_ATOMS: atom_id res chain seq x y z
N MET A 1 36.30 -1.60 -2.64
CA MET A 1 35.03 -2.07 -2.08
C MET A 1 34.53 -0.98 -1.13
N SER A 2 33.59 -0.18 -1.58
CA SER A 2 32.99 0.91 -0.79
C SER A 2 31.95 0.29 0.13
N THR A 3 32.19 0.31 1.43
CA THR A 3 31.22 -0.10 2.44
C THR A 3 30.15 0.96 2.53
N VAL A 4 28.94 0.64 2.12
CA VAL A 4 27.74 1.46 2.37
C VAL A 4 27.60 1.61 3.90
N PRO A 5 27.42 2.84 4.42
CA PRO A 5 27.27 3.04 5.85
C PRO A 5 26.03 2.30 6.38
N GLU A 6 26.17 1.70 7.57
CA GLU A 6 25.18 0.87 8.28
C GLU A 6 23.91 1.63 8.74
N THR A 7 23.74 2.89 8.33
CA THR A 7 22.67 3.80 8.79
C THR A 7 21.41 3.81 7.94
N GLU A 8 21.29 2.98 6.91
CA GLU A 8 20.09 2.92 6.06
C GLU A 8 19.53 1.49 5.99
N ARG A 9 19.00 0.98 7.10
CA ARG A 9 18.01 -0.10 6.96
C ARG A 9 16.79 0.50 6.25
N PRO A 10 16.30 -0.14 5.18
CA PRO A 10 15.04 0.28 4.56
C PRO A 10 13.98 0.40 5.65
N LEU A 11 13.18 1.46 5.63
CA LEU A 11 12.06 1.59 6.55
C LEU A 11 11.18 0.33 6.43
N ALA A 12 10.91 -0.32 7.55
CA ALA A 12 10.05 -1.51 7.58
C ALA A 12 8.58 -1.09 7.43
N LEU A 13 8.20 -0.70 6.19
CA LEU A 13 6.85 -0.23 5.88
C LEU A 13 5.88 -1.41 5.85
N ALA A 14 4.76 -1.26 6.53
CA ALA A 14 3.78 -2.33 6.76
C ALA A 14 3.35 -3.08 5.49
N LEU A 15 3.11 -2.36 4.39
CA LEU A 15 2.65 -2.94 3.12
C LEU A 15 3.74 -3.14 2.07
N ALA A 16 5.01 -2.85 2.37
CA ALA A 16 6.14 -3.05 1.46
C ALA A 16 6.99 -4.29 1.81
N ARG A 17 6.46 -5.15 2.68
CA ARG A 17 7.10 -6.39 3.10
C ARG A 17 6.76 -7.53 2.14
N SER A 18 7.65 -8.50 2.00
CA SER A 18 7.43 -9.72 1.21
C SER A 18 8.27 -10.85 1.76
N GLY A 19 7.74 -12.07 1.70
CA GLY A 19 8.45 -13.30 2.03
C GLY A 19 8.35 -14.32 0.90
N VAL A 20 8.02 -13.87 -0.33
CA VAL A 20 7.89 -14.75 -1.50
C VAL A 20 8.60 -14.12 -2.71
N ASP A 21 9.21 -14.97 -3.53
CA ASP A 21 9.60 -14.63 -4.90
C ASP A 21 8.35 -14.64 -5.77
N ARG A 22 8.16 -13.62 -6.58
CA ARG A 22 7.01 -13.53 -7.50
C ARG A 22 7.07 -14.54 -8.64
N ALA A 23 8.21 -15.18 -8.88
CA ALA A 23 8.47 -16.23 -9.88
C ALA A 23 7.77 -15.94 -11.24
N ALA A 24 8.01 -14.73 -11.75
CA ALA A 24 7.27 -14.16 -12.89
C ALA A 24 7.44 -14.96 -14.18
N GLU A 25 8.54 -15.70 -14.32
CA GLU A 25 8.88 -16.60 -15.44
C GLU A 25 7.87 -17.73 -15.61
N HIS A 26 7.16 -18.13 -14.55
CA HIS A 26 6.17 -19.21 -14.60
C HIS A 26 4.76 -18.77 -14.96
N ARG A 27 4.49 -17.46 -15.06
CA ARG A 27 3.11 -16.93 -15.24
C ARG A 27 2.44 -17.36 -16.53
N PHE A 28 3.20 -17.77 -17.54
CA PHE A 28 2.70 -18.27 -18.83
C PHE A 28 3.01 -19.75 -19.06
N ASP A 29 3.58 -20.44 -18.06
CA ASP A 29 3.86 -21.87 -18.12
C ASP A 29 2.67 -22.65 -17.55
N GLU A 30 1.64 -22.87 -18.36
CA GLU A 30 0.42 -23.58 -17.96
C GLU A 30 0.68 -25.00 -17.38
N PRO A 31 1.60 -25.82 -17.96
CA PRO A 31 1.96 -27.10 -17.35
C PRO A 31 2.56 -26.95 -15.96
N TRP A 32 3.46 -26.00 -15.76
CA TRP A 32 4.06 -25.73 -14.45
C TRP A 32 2.99 -25.24 -13.45
N LEU A 33 2.14 -24.29 -13.84
CA LEU A 33 1.07 -23.77 -12.98
C LEU A 33 0.10 -24.85 -12.56
N ALA A 34 -0.26 -25.76 -13.45
CA ALA A 34 -1.15 -26.89 -13.15
C ALA A 34 -0.49 -27.86 -12.16
N ALA A 35 0.80 -28.16 -12.33
CA ALA A 35 1.56 -28.99 -11.41
C ALA A 35 1.71 -28.31 -10.04
N ALA A 36 2.05 -27.02 -10.01
CA ALA A 36 2.15 -26.23 -8.79
C ALA A 36 0.82 -26.18 -8.04
N TRP A 37 -0.31 -25.93 -8.72
CA TRP A 37 -1.64 -25.95 -8.10
C TRP A 37 -1.97 -27.30 -7.45
N SER A 38 -1.61 -28.41 -8.11
CA SER A 38 -1.92 -29.76 -7.65
C SER A 38 -0.96 -30.27 -6.55
N HIS A 39 0.10 -29.52 -6.25
CA HIS A 39 1.09 -29.94 -5.26
C HIS A 39 0.53 -29.84 -3.83
N PRO A 40 0.70 -30.87 -2.96
CA PRO A 40 0.11 -30.89 -1.61
C PRO A 40 0.57 -29.76 -0.69
N ALA A 41 1.79 -29.24 -0.91
CA ALA A 41 2.33 -28.13 -0.13
C ALA A 41 1.75 -26.77 -0.54
N THR A 42 1.10 -26.67 -1.71
CA THR A 42 0.54 -25.38 -2.21
C THR A 42 -0.48 -24.81 -1.26
N ARG A 43 -0.41 -23.51 -1.10
CA ARG A 43 -1.30 -22.72 -0.23
C ARG A 43 -2.12 -21.72 -1.05
N VAL A 44 -3.41 -21.66 -0.73
CA VAL A 44 -4.39 -20.81 -1.41
C VAL A 44 -4.96 -19.82 -0.42
N LEU A 45 -4.93 -18.54 -0.78
CA LEU A 45 -5.54 -17.44 -0.06
C LEU A 45 -6.90 -17.12 -0.67
N PRO A 46 -8.03 -17.51 -0.06
CA PRO A 46 -9.34 -17.03 -0.50
C PRO A 46 -9.47 -15.53 -0.22
N ILE A 47 -9.92 -14.77 -1.23
CA ILE A 47 -10.19 -13.34 -1.10
C ILE A 47 -11.53 -12.98 -1.73
N ALA A 48 -12.21 -11.97 -1.18
CA ALA A 48 -13.40 -11.37 -1.76
C ALA A 48 -13.57 -9.93 -1.28
N GLY A 49 -13.72 -8.98 -2.21
CA GLY A 49 -13.93 -7.57 -1.87
C GLY A 49 -12.77 -6.91 -1.10
N GLY A 50 -11.55 -7.42 -1.26
CA GLY A 50 -10.37 -6.93 -0.54
C GLY A 50 -10.21 -7.51 0.88
N GLU A 51 -11.04 -8.48 1.27
CA GLU A 51 -10.98 -9.18 2.56
C GLU A 51 -10.47 -10.62 2.40
N ALA A 52 -9.80 -11.11 3.45
CA ALA A 52 -9.40 -12.51 3.62
C ALA A 52 -9.73 -12.97 5.03
N PHE A 53 -9.72 -14.28 5.27
CA PHE A 53 -9.80 -14.81 6.62
C PHE A 53 -8.46 -14.70 7.34
N VAL A 54 -8.53 -14.29 8.62
CA VAL A 54 -7.39 -14.24 9.54
C VAL A 54 -7.73 -14.92 10.85
N VAL A 55 -6.69 -15.37 11.55
CA VAL A 55 -6.75 -15.84 12.94
C VAL A 55 -5.82 -14.98 13.78
N ASP A 56 -6.28 -14.59 14.96
CA ASP A 56 -5.45 -13.92 15.95
C ASP A 56 -4.85 -15.00 16.88
N THR A 57 -3.51 -15.10 16.89
CA THR A 57 -2.75 -16.08 17.68
C THR A 57 -1.94 -15.37 18.78
N ALA A 58 -1.32 -16.13 19.66
CA ALA A 58 -0.42 -15.57 20.66
C ALA A 58 0.84 -14.91 20.05
N GLN A 59 1.16 -15.25 18.79
CA GLN A 59 2.32 -14.75 18.03
C GLN A 59 1.97 -13.55 17.14
N GLY A 60 0.68 -13.26 16.93
CA GLY A 60 0.18 -12.19 16.08
C GLY A 60 -1.03 -12.60 15.24
N THR A 61 -1.34 -11.83 14.22
CA THR A 61 -2.41 -12.13 13.26
C THR A 61 -1.82 -12.86 12.06
N GLU A 62 -2.45 -13.95 11.63
CA GLU A 62 -2.01 -14.80 10.52
C GLU A 62 -3.12 -14.95 9.48
N LEU A 63 -2.77 -15.06 8.20
CA LEU A 63 -3.70 -15.39 7.13
C LEU A 63 -4.12 -16.86 7.21
N VAL A 64 -5.39 -17.13 6.97
CA VAL A 64 -5.88 -18.51 6.79
C VAL A 64 -5.63 -18.93 5.36
N LEU A 65 -4.63 -19.80 5.18
CA LEU A 65 -4.22 -20.35 3.90
C LEU A 65 -4.72 -21.80 3.79
N LEU A 66 -5.51 -22.11 2.75
CA LEU A 66 -6.04 -23.44 2.52
C LEU A 66 -5.07 -24.28 1.70
N PRO A 67 -4.98 -25.61 1.92
CA PRO A 67 -4.42 -26.50 0.92
C PRO A 67 -5.22 -26.38 -0.40
N SER A 68 -4.57 -26.51 -1.54
CA SER A 68 -5.25 -26.33 -2.83
C SER A 68 -6.40 -27.30 -3.09
N PHE A 69 -6.33 -28.50 -2.52
CA PHE A 69 -7.39 -29.52 -2.63
C PHE A 69 -8.62 -29.24 -1.73
N GLU A 70 -8.49 -28.35 -0.74
CA GLU A 70 -9.60 -27.86 0.10
C GLU A 70 -10.16 -26.53 -0.39
N ALA A 71 -9.46 -25.87 -1.32
CA ALA A 71 -9.88 -24.59 -1.84
C ALA A 71 -11.16 -24.72 -2.69
N PRO A 72 -12.06 -23.72 -2.71
CA PRO A 72 -13.22 -23.69 -3.58
C PRO A 72 -12.84 -23.99 -5.04
N GLN A 73 -13.71 -24.75 -5.73
CA GLN A 73 -13.46 -25.10 -7.13
C GLN A 73 -13.79 -23.98 -8.11
N THR A 74 -14.51 -22.96 -7.64
CA THR A 74 -14.93 -21.78 -8.42
C THR A 74 -14.22 -20.55 -7.91
N GLY A 75 -13.94 -19.63 -8.82
CA GLY A 75 -13.23 -18.37 -8.53
C GLY A 75 -12.04 -18.16 -9.47
N ASP A 76 -11.49 -16.98 -9.42
CA ASP A 76 -10.36 -16.57 -10.24
C ASP A 76 -9.04 -16.87 -9.53
N ARG A 77 -8.17 -17.64 -10.16
CA ARG A 77 -6.86 -18.00 -9.62
C ARG A 77 -5.81 -16.97 -10.02
N TYR A 78 -5.07 -16.46 -9.04
CA TYR A 78 -3.93 -15.59 -9.27
C TYR A 78 -2.69 -16.21 -8.62
N PHE A 79 -1.64 -16.44 -9.39
CA PHE A 79 -0.37 -16.93 -8.86
C PHE A 79 0.36 -15.77 -8.16
N LEU A 80 0.69 -15.95 -6.89
CA LEU A 80 1.31 -14.90 -6.07
C LEU A 80 2.84 -15.05 -5.96
N GLY A 81 3.36 -16.28 -6.10
CA GLY A 81 4.79 -16.56 -6.01
C GLY A 81 5.11 -17.86 -5.29
N THR A 82 6.40 -18.04 -4.99
CA THR A 82 6.95 -19.17 -4.24
C THR A 82 7.80 -18.67 -3.09
N ASP A 83 7.85 -19.39 -1.95
CA ASP A 83 8.80 -19.09 -0.89
C ASP A 83 10.14 -19.82 -1.09
N GLU A 84 11.06 -19.65 -0.15
CA GLU A 84 12.41 -20.27 -0.17
C GLU A 84 12.39 -21.80 -0.06
N ASP A 85 11.30 -22.37 0.48
CA ASP A 85 11.08 -23.81 0.56
C ASP A 85 10.40 -24.38 -0.70
N GLY A 86 10.12 -23.55 -1.69
CA GLY A 86 9.45 -23.91 -2.95
C GLY A 86 7.95 -24.08 -2.83
N VAL A 87 7.33 -23.65 -1.74
CA VAL A 87 5.87 -23.67 -1.58
C VAL A 87 5.25 -22.61 -2.50
N SER A 88 4.31 -23.02 -3.33
CA SER A 88 3.57 -22.12 -4.23
C SER A 88 2.37 -21.51 -3.53
N TYR A 89 2.16 -20.21 -3.75
CA TYR A 89 1.03 -19.44 -3.22
C TYR A 89 0.14 -18.93 -4.33
N PHE A 90 -1.17 -19.15 -4.18
CA PHE A 90 -2.19 -18.61 -5.08
C PHE A 90 -3.22 -17.81 -4.29
N ALA A 91 -3.77 -16.75 -4.88
CA ALA A 91 -5.04 -16.22 -4.43
C ALA A 91 -6.19 -16.88 -5.22
N LEU A 92 -7.32 -17.04 -4.56
CA LEU A 92 -8.58 -17.44 -5.17
C LEU A 92 -9.63 -16.36 -4.89
N ALA A 93 -9.90 -15.53 -5.91
CA ALA A 93 -10.86 -14.45 -5.80
C ALA A 93 -12.26 -14.95 -6.16
N GLY A 94 -13.19 -14.72 -5.24
CA GLY A 94 -14.61 -15.08 -5.39
C GLY A 94 -15.52 -13.86 -5.22
N GLU A 95 -16.84 -14.06 -5.45
CA GLU A 95 -17.86 -13.06 -5.15
C GLU A 95 -18.05 -12.85 -3.65
N SER A 96 -17.79 -13.88 -2.86
CA SER A 96 -17.80 -13.90 -1.41
C SER A 96 -16.70 -14.81 -0.89
N LEU A 97 -16.25 -14.55 0.34
CA LEU A 97 -15.39 -15.50 1.04
C LEU A 97 -16.11 -16.86 1.17
N PRO A 98 -15.38 -17.99 1.14
CA PRO A 98 -16.00 -19.31 1.41
C PRO A 98 -16.75 -19.27 2.75
N GLY A 99 -17.75 -20.15 2.91
CA GLY A 99 -18.53 -20.23 4.14
C GLY A 99 -17.60 -20.30 5.37
N ARG A 100 -18.21 -20.11 6.54
CA ARG A 100 -17.46 -20.03 7.81
C ARG A 100 -16.44 -21.17 7.93
N LEU A 101 -15.17 -20.78 8.04
CA LEU A 101 -14.10 -21.74 8.34
C LEU A 101 -14.21 -22.17 9.81
N ASP A 102 -13.79 -23.41 10.11
CA ASP A 102 -13.75 -23.90 11.48
C ASP A 102 -12.78 -23.09 12.34
N GLY A 103 -13.14 -22.87 13.60
CA GLY A 103 -12.32 -22.15 14.58
C GLY A 103 -12.63 -20.65 14.67
N ASP A 104 -11.65 -19.88 15.16
CA ASP A 104 -11.75 -18.45 15.43
C ASP A 104 -11.40 -17.54 14.23
N ALA A 105 -11.47 -18.09 13.01
CA ALA A 105 -11.21 -17.34 11.78
C ALA A 105 -12.29 -16.27 11.56
N ARG A 106 -11.84 -15.05 11.23
CA ARG A 106 -12.70 -13.91 10.93
C ARG A 106 -12.28 -13.23 9.62
N PRO A 107 -13.23 -12.66 8.87
CA PRO A 107 -12.86 -11.80 7.73
C PRO A 107 -12.17 -10.52 8.22
N ALA A 108 -11.17 -10.09 7.47
CA ALA A 108 -10.48 -8.81 7.72
C ALA A 108 -9.90 -8.24 6.44
N GLY A 109 -9.96 -6.92 6.31
CA GLY A 109 -9.38 -6.19 5.19
C GLY A 109 -7.93 -5.78 5.47
N LEU A 110 -7.18 -5.55 4.38
CA LEU A 110 -5.78 -5.17 4.43
C LEU A 110 -5.51 -3.93 5.30
N ARG A 111 -6.43 -2.94 5.32
CA ARG A 111 -6.29 -1.74 6.19
C ARG A 111 -6.28 -2.08 7.67
N GLU A 112 -7.01 -3.10 8.05
CA GLU A 112 -7.13 -3.53 9.44
C GLU A 112 -5.91 -4.33 9.90
N VAL A 113 -5.50 -5.31 9.08
CA VAL A 113 -4.52 -6.31 9.54
C VAL A 113 -3.13 -6.17 8.92
N GLY A 114 -2.95 -5.37 7.87
CA GLY A 114 -1.70 -5.31 7.12
C GLY A 114 -0.45 -5.01 7.97
N ALA A 115 -0.59 -4.20 9.03
CA ALA A 115 0.52 -3.93 9.94
C ALA A 115 0.76 -5.04 10.98
N LEU A 116 -0.20 -5.95 11.18
CA LEU A 116 -0.15 -7.03 12.18
C LEU A 116 0.36 -8.35 11.62
N LEU A 117 0.31 -8.51 10.29
CA LEU A 117 0.70 -9.73 9.59
C LEU A 117 2.23 -9.91 9.57
N SER A 118 2.68 -11.14 9.36
CA SER A 118 4.07 -11.46 9.01
C SER A 118 4.47 -10.83 7.67
N ASP A 119 5.76 -10.77 7.35
CA ASP A 119 6.24 -10.23 6.07
C ASP A 119 5.67 -10.99 4.87
N ARG A 120 5.65 -12.34 4.96
CA ARG A 120 5.04 -13.21 3.95
C ARG A 120 3.56 -12.89 3.77
N ASP A 121 2.79 -12.91 4.84
CA ASP A 121 1.34 -12.77 4.79
C ASP A 121 0.92 -11.37 4.35
N ALA A 122 1.63 -10.33 4.80
CA ALA A 122 1.43 -8.97 4.33
C ALA A 122 1.68 -8.86 2.81
N GLY A 123 2.78 -9.41 2.32
CA GLY A 123 3.10 -9.43 0.89
C GLY A 123 2.07 -10.18 0.05
N LEU A 124 1.61 -11.34 0.52
CA LEU A 124 0.57 -12.14 -0.15
C LEU A 124 -0.75 -11.37 -0.22
N LEU A 125 -1.22 -10.79 0.89
CA LEU A 125 -2.49 -10.08 0.94
C LEU A 125 -2.46 -8.79 0.11
N VAL A 126 -1.37 -7.99 0.18
CA VAL A 126 -1.17 -6.80 -0.65
C VAL A 126 -1.26 -7.14 -2.13
N HIS A 127 -0.57 -8.20 -2.56
CA HIS A 127 -0.53 -8.63 -3.95
C HIS A 127 -1.90 -9.13 -4.43
N ALA A 128 -2.56 -9.97 -3.62
CA ALA A 128 -3.86 -10.53 -3.93
C ALA A 128 -4.94 -9.45 -4.05
N VAL A 129 -5.00 -8.51 -3.09
CA VAL A 129 -5.95 -7.39 -3.10
C VAL A 129 -5.72 -6.46 -4.29
N ALA A 130 -4.46 -6.16 -4.63
CA ALA A 130 -4.14 -5.35 -5.79
C ALA A 130 -4.63 -5.98 -7.11
N LEU A 131 -4.42 -7.30 -7.28
CA LEU A 131 -4.89 -8.03 -8.47
C LEU A 131 -6.42 -8.10 -8.51
N GLU A 132 -7.09 -8.41 -7.40
CA GLU A 132 -8.54 -8.47 -7.31
C GLU A 132 -9.18 -7.12 -7.69
N HIS A 133 -8.71 -6.01 -7.10
CA HIS A 133 -9.19 -4.66 -7.42
C HIS A 133 -9.01 -4.34 -8.90
N TRP A 134 -7.84 -4.63 -9.45
CA TRP A 134 -7.58 -4.39 -10.86
C TRP A 134 -8.50 -5.20 -11.76
N HIS A 135 -8.68 -6.50 -11.53
CA HIS A 135 -9.56 -7.35 -12.33
C HIS A 135 -11.01 -6.91 -12.28
N ARG A 136 -11.49 -6.44 -11.12
CA ARG A 136 -12.85 -5.95 -10.95
C ARG A 136 -13.13 -4.69 -11.77
N LEU A 137 -12.16 -3.80 -11.88
CA LEU A 137 -12.32 -2.48 -12.52
C LEU A 137 -11.97 -2.48 -14.02
N HIS A 138 -11.26 -3.50 -14.53
CA HIS A 138 -10.68 -3.47 -15.88
C HIS A 138 -11.19 -4.58 -16.78
N SER A 139 -12.49 -4.87 -16.71
CA SER A 139 -13.13 -5.95 -17.50
C SER A 139 -13.19 -5.69 -19.00
N PHE A 140 -12.97 -4.46 -19.44
CA PHE A 140 -13.06 -4.04 -20.84
C PHE A 140 -11.71 -3.49 -21.34
N CYS A 141 -11.47 -3.70 -22.63
CA CYS A 141 -10.28 -3.20 -23.32
C CYS A 141 -10.32 -1.68 -23.45
N SER A 142 -9.32 -0.97 -22.92
CA SER A 142 -9.20 0.48 -23.05
C SER A 142 -8.97 0.97 -24.50
N ARG A 143 -8.55 0.06 -25.41
CA ARG A 143 -8.26 0.38 -26.82
C ARG A 143 -9.50 0.27 -27.72
N CYS A 144 -10.37 -0.74 -27.51
CA CYS A 144 -11.47 -1.03 -28.44
C CYS A 144 -12.81 -1.33 -27.76
N GLY A 145 -12.89 -1.26 -26.44
CA GLY A 145 -14.12 -1.42 -25.67
C GLY A 145 -14.64 -2.86 -25.53
N HIS A 146 -14.02 -3.86 -26.18
CA HIS A 146 -14.47 -5.26 -26.05
C HIS A 146 -14.07 -5.86 -24.71
N PRO A 147 -14.74 -6.92 -24.24
CA PRO A 147 -14.37 -7.66 -23.04
C PRO A 147 -12.93 -8.16 -23.09
N THR A 148 -12.32 -8.30 -21.93
CA THR A 148 -10.99 -8.88 -21.77
C THR A 148 -11.07 -10.15 -20.95
N GLU A 149 -10.16 -11.08 -21.19
CA GLU A 149 -9.97 -12.33 -20.45
C GLU A 149 -8.70 -12.29 -19.63
N LYS A 150 -8.68 -13.05 -18.53
CA LYS A 150 -7.50 -13.19 -17.67
C LYS A 150 -6.47 -14.10 -18.32
N ALA A 151 -5.20 -13.72 -18.22
CA ALA A 151 -4.06 -14.47 -18.75
C ALA A 151 -2.86 -14.30 -17.80
N GLY A 152 -1.76 -15.02 -18.08
CA GLY A 152 -0.53 -14.90 -17.27
C GLY A 152 -0.77 -15.12 -15.80
N ALA A 153 -1.52 -16.18 -15.45
CA ALA A 153 -1.85 -16.53 -14.07
C ALA A 153 -2.42 -15.36 -13.24
N GLY A 154 -3.25 -14.50 -13.86
CA GLY A 154 -3.87 -13.32 -13.24
C GLY A 154 -3.11 -12.02 -13.39
N HIS A 155 -1.94 -12.01 -14.04
CA HIS A 155 -1.11 -10.79 -14.18
C HIS A 155 -1.31 -10.03 -15.49
N VAL A 156 -2.16 -10.55 -16.37
CA VAL A 156 -2.49 -9.94 -17.67
C VAL A 156 -3.99 -10.06 -17.92
N ARG A 157 -4.56 -9.10 -18.61
CA ARG A 157 -5.86 -9.24 -19.29
C ARG A 157 -5.65 -9.07 -20.78
N ARG A 158 -6.18 -9.97 -21.57
CA ARG A 158 -6.09 -9.95 -23.04
C ARG A 158 -7.45 -9.66 -23.64
N CYS A 159 -7.48 -8.71 -24.58
CA CYS A 159 -8.72 -8.37 -25.29
C CYS A 159 -9.17 -9.52 -26.21
N THR A 160 -10.44 -9.90 -26.14
CA THR A 160 -11.05 -10.96 -26.96
C THR A 160 -11.18 -10.57 -28.44
N SER A 161 -11.09 -9.29 -28.78
CA SER A 161 -11.26 -8.77 -30.14
C SER A 161 -9.93 -8.33 -30.80
N CYS A 162 -9.21 -7.41 -30.16
CA CYS A 162 -7.99 -6.85 -30.74
C CYS A 162 -6.68 -7.43 -30.20
N ALA A 163 -6.77 -8.42 -29.32
CA ALA A 163 -5.65 -9.13 -28.67
C ALA A 163 -4.69 -8.22 -27.88
N ALA A 164 -5.05 -6.94 -27.63
CA ALA A 164 -4.26 -6.05 -26.81
C ALA A 164 -4.14 -6.61 -25.38
N GLU A 165 -2.94 -6.56 -24.84
CA GLU A 165 -2.67 -6.95 -23.46
C GLU A 165 -2.72 -5.72 -22.54
N HIS A 166 -3.28 -5.93 -21.36
CA HIS A 166 -3.38 -4.93 -20.30
C HIS A 166 -2.74 -5.52 -19.04
N TYR A 167 -1.96 -4.70 -18.37
CA TYR A 167 -1.24 -5.06 -17.15
C TYR A 167 -1.86 -4.38 -15.93
N PRO A 168 -1.65 -4.89 -14.71
CA PRO A 168 -2.14 -4.27 -13.50
C PRO A 168 -1.74 -2.79 -13.42
N ARG A 169 -2.73 -1.95 -13.10
CA ARG A 169 -2.52 -0.51 -12.93
C ARG A 169 -1.82 -0.24 -11.60
N THR A 170 -0.85 0.65 -11.64
CA THR A 170 -0.19 1.21 -10.47
C THR A 170 -0.05 2.71 -10.68
N ASP A 171 -0.70 3.50 -9.82
CA ASP A 171 -0.74 4.96 -9.91
C ASP A 171 0.33 5.55 -8.97
N PRO A 172 1.36 6.24 -9.50
CA PRO A 172 2.35 6.88 -8.66
C PRO A 172 1.75 8.08 -7.93
N ALA A 173 1.97 8.14 -6.61
CA ALA A 173 1.58 9.25 -5.76
C ALA A 173 2.74 9.61 -4.84
N VAL A 174 3.09 10.90 -4.77
CA VAL A 174 4.09 11.39 -3.84
C VAL A 174 3.46 11.63 -2.47
N ILE A 175 4.24 11.43 -1.42
CA ILE A 175 3.88 11.75 -0.04
C ILE A 175 5.12 12.28 0.67
N MET A 176 5.02 13.38 1.40
CA MET A 176 6.22 14.08 1.81
C MET A 176 6.16 14.65 3.22
N VAL A 177 7.26 14.48 3.98
CA VAL A 177 7.54 15.27 5.18
C VAL A 177 8.32 16.50 4.79
N ILE A 178 7.75 17.68 5.01
CA ILE A 178 8.38 18.97 4.73
C ILE A 178 8.68 19.69 6.03
N THR A 179 9.91 20.20 6.14
CA THR A 179 10.35 20.98 7.31
C THR A 179 10.73 22.41 6.93
N ASP A 180 10.55 23.32 7.86
CA ASP A 180 10.97 24.72 7.71
C ASP A 180 12.38 24.97 8.34
N GLU A 181 12.81 26.25 8.35
CA GLU A 181 14.09 26.65 8.94
C GLU A 181 14.17 26.46 10.46
N GLN A 182 13.00 26.41 11.15
CA GLN A 182 12.87 26.13 12.58
C GLN A 182 12.72 24.64 12.88
N ASP A 183 12.92 23.78 11.88
CA ASP A 183 12.74 22.33 11.98
C ASP A 183 11.34 21.91 12.42
N ARG A 184 10.29 22.69 12.07
CA ARG A 184 8.89 22.34 12.24
C ARG A 184 8.43 21.52 11.04
N CYS A 185 7.52 20.57 11.26
CA CYS A 185 6.94 19.72 10.22
C CYS A 185 5.61 20.29 9.73
N LEU A 186 5.41 20.33 8.40
CA LEU A 186 4.13 20.67 7.78
C LEU A 186 3.22 19.45 7.79
N LEU A 187 2.06 19.59 8.41
CA LEU A 187 0.99 18.59 8.36
C LEU A 187 -0.31 19.25 7.90
N GLY A 188 -1.14 18.48 7.20
CA GLY A 188 -2.45 18.87 6.73
C GLY A 188 -3.55 17.95 7.24
N ARG A 189 -4.79 18.42 7.16
CA ARG A 189 -6.00 17.63 7.44
C ARG A 189 -7.09 17.93 6.44
N GLN A 190 -7.79 16.88 6.00
CA GLN A 190 -8.97 17.01 5.14
C GLN A 190 -10.24 17.20 5.98
N ALA A 191 -11.22 17.92 5.46
CA ALA A 191 -12.48 18.16 6.17
C ALA A 191 -13.26 16.87 6.52
N LEU A 192 -13.10 15.82 5.71
CA LEU A 192 -13.79 14.54 5.92
C LEU A 192 -13.12 13.66 6.99
N TRP A 193 -11.93 14.01 7.44
CA TRP A 193 -11.25 13.21 8.45
C TRP A 193 -11.81 13.48 9.85
N PRO A 194 -11.68 12.50 10.77
CA PRO A 194 -11.99 12.73 12.17
C PRO A 194 -11.24 13.96 12.71
N GLU A 195 -11.88 14.67 13.63
CA GLU A 195 -11.26 15.82 14.30
C GLU A 195 -9.92 15.42 14.95
N GLY A 196 -8.95 16.32 14.89
CA GLY A 196 -7.61 16.09 15.43
C GLY A 196 -6.71 15.20 14.56
N ARG A 197 -7.18 14.61 13.45
CA ARG A 197 -6.34 13.80 12.57
C ARG A 197 -5.50 14.69 11.66
N TRP A 198 -4.18 14.46 11.70
CA TRP A 198 -3.19 15.11 10.87
C TRP A 198 -2.34 14.10 10.12
N SER A 199 -1.89 14.47 8.92
CA SER A 199 -1.00 13.65 8.09
C SER A 199 -0.06 14.52 7.29
N THR A 200 0.95 13.90 6.69
CA THR A 200 1.76 14.50 5.64
C THR A 200 0.92 14.74 4.38
N LEU A 201 1.29 15.74 3.58
CA LEU A 201 0.69 16.04 2.30
C LEU A 201 1.02 14.93 1.29
N ALA A 202 0.12 14.71 0.32
CA ALA A 202 0.29 13.66 -0.68
C ALA A 202 -0.61 13.90 -1.89
N GLY A 203 -0.10 13.69 -3.10
CA GLY A 203 -0.89 13.78 -4.32
C GLY A 203 -0.36 12.93 -5.46
N PHE A 204 -1.10 12.87 -6.56
CA PHE A 204 -0.72 12.06 -7.71
C PHE A 204 0.32 12.74 -8.59
N VAL A 205 1.22 11.93 -9.16
CA VAL A 205 2.12 12.38 -10.21
C VAL A 205 1.34 12.55 -11.51
N GLU A 206 1.46 13.72 -12.14
CA GLU A 206 0.80 14.01 -13.40
C GLU A 206 1.58 13.52 -14.62
N PRO A 207 0.91 13.26 -15.77
CA PRO A 207 1.58 12.86 -17.00
C PRO A 207 2.62 13.89 -17.48
N GLY A 208 3.86 13.44 -17.63
CA GLY A 208 4.98 14.29 -18.10
C GLY A 208 5.73 15.02 -16.98
N GLU A 209 5.34 14.84 -15.73
CA GLU A 209 5.96 15.41 -14.54
C GLU A 209 6.98 14.44 -13.92
N SER A 210 8.08 14.95 -13.40
CA SER A 210 8.96 14.15 -12.54
C SER A 210 8.40 14.06 -11.10
N ILE A 211 8.81 13.04 -10.35
CA ILE A 211 8.32 12.87 -8.97
C ILE A 211 8.77 14.02 -8.04
N GLU A 212 9.92 14.64 -8.29
CA GLU A 212 10.39 15.83 -7.54
C GLU A 212 9.54 17.07 -7.88
N GLN A 213 9.12 17.20 -9.14
CA GLN A 213 8.18 18.26 -9.55
C GLN A 213 6.82 18.07 -8.92
N ALA A 214 6.31 16.82 -8.87
CA ALA A 214 5.06 16.49 -8.20
C ALA A 214 5.09 16.88 -6.71
N VAL A 215 6.18 16.58 -6.00
CA VAL A 215 6.34 17.00 -4.59
C VAL A 215 6.24 18.52 -4.45
N ALA A 216 6.95 19.28 -5.29
CA ALA A 216 6.94 20.73 -5.21
C ALA A 216 5.57 21.34 -5.56
N ARG A 217 4.90 20.80 -6.57
CA ARG A 217 3.58 21.24 -7.01
C ARG A 217 2.51 20.95 -5.95
N GLU A 218 2.42 19.71 -5.47
CA GLU A 218 1.41 19.32 -4.47
C GLU A 218 1.52 20.15 -3.19
N VAL A 219 2.73 20.37 -2.67
CA VAL A 219 2.91 21.21 -1.47
C VAL A 219 2.55 22.67 -1.74
N GLN A 220 2.83 23.17 -2.95
CA GLN A 220 2.45 24.53 -3.34
C GLN A 220 0.94 24.66 -3.52
N GLU A 221 0.26 23.68 -4.13
CA GLU A 221 -1.18 23.68 -4.38
C GLU A 221 -1.97 23.53 -3.07
N GLU A 222 -1.65 22.50 -2.27
CA GLU A 222 -2.38 22.20 -1.04
C GLU A 222 -2.13 23.19 0.10
N ALA A 223 -0.91 23.74 0.21
CA ALA A 223 -0.53 24.56 1.36
C ALA A 223 0.11 25.92 1.04
N GLY A 224 0.32 26.28 -0.23
CA GLY A 224 0.98 27.52 -0.62
C GLY A 224 2.50 27.54 -0.34
N VAL A 225 3.06 26.49 0.22
CA VAL A 225 4.46 26.43 0.68
C VAL A 225 5.37 26.05 -0.49
N ARG A 226 6.46 26.81 -0.66
CA ARG A 226 7.46 26.55 -1.69
C ARG A 226 8.56 25.64 -1.16
N VAL A 227 8.76 24.51 -1.86
CA VAL A 227 9.75 23.49 -1.49
C VAL A 227 10.98 23.58 -2.38
N GLY A 228 12.16 23.41 -1.78
CA GLY A 228 13.44 23.35 -2.46
C GLY A 228 13.85 21.92 -2.78
N GLU A 229 15.04 21.52 -2.33
CA GLU A 229 15.56 20.17 -2.53
C GLU A 229 14.72 19.14 -1.78
N VAL A 230 14.40 18.04 -2.46
CA VAL A 230 13.70 16.89 -1.90
C VAL A 230 14.54 15.62 -2.03
N ARG A 231 14.43 14.73 -1.06
CA ARG A 231 15.14 13.45 -1.02
C ARG A 231 14.15 12.30 -0.91
N TYR A 232 14.29 11.32 -1.79
CA TYR A 232 13.53 10.07 -1.69
C TYR A 232 13.87 9.33 -0.39
N VAL A 233 12.86 8.79 0.26
CA VAL A 233 12.97 8.05 1.53
C VAL A 233 12.64 6.59 1.32
N ALA A 234 11.44 6.27 0.83
CA ALA A 234 10.97 4.91 0.63
C ALA A 234 9.71 4.89 -0.26
N SER A 235 9.26 3.69 -0.65
CA SER A 235 7.97 3.52 -1.32
C SER A 235 7.13 2.45 -0.65
N GLN A 236 5.82 2.58 -0.77
CA GLN A 236 4.86 1.63 -0.22
C GLN A 236 3.70 1.39 -1.17
N PRO A 237 3.40 0.12 -1.56
CA PRO A 237 2.16 -0.22 -2.23
C PRO A 237 0.96 0.20 -1.39
N TRP A 238 -0.03 0.80 -2.04
CA TRP A 238 -1.27 1.25 -1.41
C TRP A 238 -2.46 0.85 -2.29
N PRO A 239 -2.85 -0.44 -2.28
CA PRO A 239 -3.85 -0.98 -3.20
C PRO A 239 -5.28 -0.58 -2.82
N PHE A 240 -5.49 0.73 -2.65
CA PHE A 240 -6.78 1.34 -2.32
C PHE A 240 -7.10 2.53 -3.25
N PRO A 241 -7.37 2.30 -4.56
CA PRO A 241 -7.38 0.97 -5.20
C PRO A 241 -6.03 0.52 -5.78
N SER A 242 -5.09 1.40 -6.14
CA SER A 242 -3.93 1.06 -6.99
C SER A 242 -2.72 1.97 -6.84
N SER A 243 -2.58 2.74 -5.76
CA SER A 243 -1.46 3.68 -5.62
C SER A 243 -0.15 2.99 -5.25
N LEU A 244 0.95 3.57 -5.73
CA LEU A 244 2.29 3.39 -5.20
C LEU A 244 2.70 4.70 -4.55
N MET A 245 2.75 4.71 -3.22
CA MET A 245 3.19 5.88 -2.45
C MET A 245 4.71 5.99 -2.51
N LEU A 246 5.20 7.15 -2.95
CA LEU A 246 6.62 7.50 -3.07
C LEU A 246 6.93 8.56 -2.00
N GLY A 247 7.63 8.13 -0.94
CA GLY A 247 7.91 8.94 0.24
C GLY A 247 9.12 9.83 0.09
N PHE A 248 8.97 11.11 0.42
CA PHE A 248 10.02 12.11 0.34
C PHE A 248 10.20 12.87 1.65
N ALA A 249 11.42 13.36 1.88
CA ALA A 249 11.73 14.39 2.86
C ALA A 249 12.24 15.62 2.12
N GLY A 250 11.76 16.81 2.49
CA GLY A 250 12.14 18.07 1.86
C GLY A 250 12.16 19.24 2.83
N LYS A 251 12.66 20.39 2.34
CA LYS A 251 12.70 21.63 3.10
C LYS A 251 11.98 22.75 2.36
N ALA A 252 11.18 23.52 3.11
CA ALA A 252 10.62 24.76 2.59
C ALA A 252 11.73 25.75 2.27
N LEU A 253 11.55 26.51 1.20
CA LEU A 253 12.48 27.60 0.83
C LEU A 253 12.34 28.76 1.81
N PRO A 254 13.44 29.49 2.11
CA PRO A 254 13.41 30.73 2.90
C PRO A 254 12.39 31.71 2.32
N GLY A 255 11.52 32.26 3.17
CA GLY A 255 10.43 33.13 2.75
C GLY A 255 9.31 32.48 1.95
N GLY A 256 9.27 31.13 1.89
CA GLY A 256 8.21 30.34 1.25
C GLY A 256 7.42 29.48 2.23
N THR A 257 7.35 29.87 3.50
CA THR A 257 6.74 29.09 4.59
C THR A 257 5.36 29.60 5.00
N GLU A 258 4.84 30.65 4.34
CA GLU A 258 3.48 31.13 4.59
C GLU A 258 2.47 30.09 4.09
N ILE A 259 1.54 29.69 4.96
CA ILE A 259 0.52 28.68 4.62
C ILE A 259 -0.71 29.38 4.04
N THR A 260 -1.12 28.91 2.88
CA THR A 260 -2.39 29.25 2.25
C THR A 260 -3.03 27.97 1.72
N VAL A 261 -4.04 27.44 2.40
CA VAL A 261 -4.77 26.27 1.95
C VAL A 261 -5.74 26.60 0.83
N ASP A 262 -5.95 25.69 -0.10
CA ASP A 262 -6.92 25.82 -1.18
C ASP A 262 -8.37 25.76 -0.68
N GLY A 263 -8.61 25.07 0.45
CA GLY A 263 -9.95 24.87 1.04
C GLY A 263 -10.79 23.81 0.33
N GLU A 264 -10.29 23.18 -0.72
CA GLU A 264 -10.95 22.10 -1.45
C GLU A 264 -10.42 20.73 -0.99
N GLU A 265 -9.11 20.53 -1.04
CA GLU A 265 -8.45 19.28 -0.62
C GLU A 265 -8.08 19.29 0.85
N LEU A 266 -7.50 20.39 1.33
CA LEU A 266 -7.18 20.58 2.73
C LEU A 266 -8.10 21.59 3.41
N ALA A 267 -8.69 21.19 4.54
CA ALA A 267 -9.40 22.10 5.42
C ALA A 267 -8.41 22.97 6.22
N GLU A 268 -7.24 22.43 6.55
CA GLU A 268 -6.23 23.11 7.36
C GLU A 268 -4.86 22.51 7.09
N ALA A 269 -3.82 23.36 7.07
CA ALA A 269 -2.43 22.97 7.12
C ALA A 269 -1.71 23.79 8.20
N ARG A 270 -0.71 23.19 8.88
CA ARG A 270 -0.02 23.86 9.97
C ARG A 270 1.40 23.34 10.13
N TRP A 271 2.30 24.22 10.56
CA TRP A 271 3.62 23.87 11.05
C TRP A 271 3.55 23.39 12.50
N PHE A 272 4.14 22.23 12.78
CA PHE A 272 4.22 21.64 14.11
C PHE A 272 5.67 21.53 14.57
N SER A 273 5.98 22.05 15.75
CA SER A 273 7.19 21.66 16.46
C SER A 273 7.03 20.26 17.05
N ARG A 274 8.15 19.61 17.43
CA ARG A 274 8.10 18.31 18.11
C ARG A 274 7.37 18.38 19.45
N GLU A 275 7.54 19.52 20.17
CA GLU A 275 6.87 19.77 21.46
C GLU A 275 5.37 19.89 21.30
N GLU A 276 4.89 20.66 20.30
CA GLU A 276 3.45 20.80 20.02
C GLU A 276 2.85 19.47 19.62
N LEU A 277 3.52 18.71 18.74
CA LEU A 277 3.04 17.39 18.32
C LEU A 277 2.95 16.42 19.53
N ARG A 278 3.99 16.41 20.39
CA ARG A 278 4.01 15.59 21.60
C ARG A 278 2.89 15.97 22.57
N ALA A 279 2.73 17.25 22.84
CA ALA A 279 1.71 17.74 23.77
C ALA A 279 0.29 17.44 23.25
N GLY A 280 0.02 17.70 21.96
CA GLY A 280 -1.27 17.45 21.35
C GLY A 280 -1.64 15.95 21.29
N MET A 281 -0.66 15.08 21.01
CA MET A 281 -0.88 13.62 21.07
C MET A 281 -1.16 13.15 22.52
N ALA A 282 -0.43 13.68 23.49
CA ALA A 282 -0.65 13.34 24.91
C ALA A 282 -2.00 13.82 25.43
N ALA A 283 -2.51 14.94 24.93
CA ALA A 283 -3.84 15.47 25.24
C ALA A 283 -4.97 14.77 24.44
N GLY A 284 -4.65 13.94 23.45
CA GLY A 284 -5.61 13.34 22.53
C GLY A 284 -6.22 14.31 21.51
N GLU A 285 -5.64 15.50 21.37
CA GLU A 285 -6.05 16.54 20.43
C GLU A 285 -5.47 16.33 19.04
N ILE A 286 -4.34 15.61 18.95
CA ILE A 286 -3.68 15.25 17.70
C ILE A 286 -3.65 13.73 17.56
N LEU A 287 -4.22 13.26 16.45
CA LEU A 287 -4.19 11.86 16.04
C LEU A 287 -3.18 11.73 14.89
N PRO A 288 -2.01 11.15 15.14
CA PRO A 288 -1.00 10.97 14.08
C PRO A 288 -1.44 9.93 13.04
N PRO A 289 -0.75 9.84 11.89
CA PRO A 289 -1.03 8.83 10.88
C PRO A 289 -1.01 7.40 11.45
N SER A 290 -1.86 6.52 10.89
CA SER A 290 -1.96 5.13 11.34
C SER A 290 -0.70 4.31 11.05
N GLY A 291 -0.47 3.23 11.80
CA GLY A 291 0.70 2.35 11.68
C GLY A 291 0.85 1.65 10.34
N ILE A 292 -0.22 1.58 9.54
CA ILE A 292 -0.15 0.98 8.20
C ILE A 292 0.40 1.95 7.15
N SER A 293 0.36 3.27 7.40
CA SER A 293 0.69 4.29 6.39
C SER A 293 2.15 4.69 6.42
N ILE A 294 2.76 4.84 5.24
CA ILE A 294 4.08 5.45 5.08
C ILE A 294 4.14 6.89 5.66
N ALA A 295 3.03 7.63 5.70
CA ALA A 295 2.95 8.95 6.34
C ALA A 295 3.46 8.92 7.78
N ARG A 296 3.09 7.87 8.54
CA ARG A 296 3.57 7.68 9.90
C ARG A 296 5.10 7.61 9.96
N HIS A 297 5.69 6.78 9.12
CA HIS A 297 7.15 6.59 9.08
C HIS A 297 7.89 7.87 8.67
N LEU A 298 7.30 8.65 7.75
CA LEU A 298 7.86 9.96 7.37
C LEU A 298 7.82 10.95 8.54
N VAL A 299 6.72 10.98 9.30
CA VAL A 299 6.63 11.82 10.51
C VAL A 299 7.61 11.34 11.58
N GLU A 300 7.70 10.01 11.83
CA GLU A 300 8.65 9.42 12.79
C GLU A 300 10.11 9.72 12.42
N LEU A 301 10.44 9.72 11.11
CA LEU A 301 11.78 10.09 10.63
C LEU A 301 12.17 11.52 11.05
N TRP A 302 11.24 12.47 10.94
CA TRP A 302 11.45 13.85 11.39
C TRP A 302 11.36 13.94 12.93
N TYR A 303 10.38 13.28 13.53
CA TYR A 303 10.12 13.36 14.98
C TYR A 303 11.27 12.78 15.82
N GLY A 304 11.96 11.78 15.31
CA GLY A 304 13.16 11.17 15.90
C GLY A 304 12.88 9.98 16.83
N GLU A 305 11.63 9.65 17.08
CA GLU A 305 11.21 8.49 17.87
C GLU A 305 9.87 7.94 17.37
N PRO A 306 9.50 6.68 17.69
CA PRO A 306 8.20 6.12 17.32
C PRO A 306 7.04 6.93 17.91
N LEU A 307 6.02 7.17 17.10
CA LEU A 307 4.80 7.82 17.55
C LEU A 307 3.94 6.86 18.38
N PRO A 308 3.09 7.37 19.31
CA PRO A 308 2.14 6.54 20.04
C PRO A 308 1.25 5.73 19.11
N ALA A 309 0.87 4.51 19.54
CA ALA A 309 -0.09 3.71 18.79
C ALA A 309 -1.42 4.48 18.64
N THR A 310 -1.91 4.59 17.42
CA THR A 310 -3.23 5.16 17.16
C THR A 310 -4.28 4.05 17.18
N ALA A 311 -5.47 4.35 17.72
CA ALA A 311 -6.63 3.51 17.48
C ALA A 311 -6.85 3.32 15.97
N ARG A 312 -7.44 2.19 15.60
CA ARG A 312 -7.73 1.81 14.19
C ARG A 312 -8.47 2.93 13.45
N TRP A 313 -8.29 2.93 12.11
CA TRP A 313 -9.02 3.81 11.16
C TRP A 313 -10.52 3.72 11.36
#